data_c73ae3539ee5f4c1fe714c6dba2732f1
#
_entry.id   c73ae3539ee5f4c1fe714c6dba2732f1
#
_cell.length_a   1.000
_cell.length_b   1.000
_cell.length_c   1.000
_cell.angle_alpha   90.00
_cell.angle_beta   90.00
_cell.angle_gamma   90.00
#
_symmetry.space_group_name_H-M   'P 1'
#
loop_
_entity.id
_entity.type
_entity.pdbx_description
1 polymer ?
#
loop_
_entity_poly.entity_id
_entity_poly.type
_entity_poly.pdbx_seq_one_letter_code
_entity_poly.pdbx_strand_id
1 'polypeptide(L)'
;MTSPTDYLERILNAQVYDVAVETPLDLATNLSARMHNRIYFKREDMQSVFSFKLRGAYNKMANLTPEQLKRGVICASAGNHAQGVALSACRLGCRALIVMPTTTPQVKIDAVK
;
A
#
# COMPACT_ATOMS: atom_id res chain seq x y z
N MET A 1 -8.27 8.74 -23.92
CA MET A 1 -7.66 7.43 -23.56
C MET A 1 -6.20 7.68 -23.27
N THR A 2 -5.69 7.26 -22.10
CA THR A 2 -4.27 7.32 -21.77
C THR A 2 -3.50 6.31 -22.64
N SER A 3 -2.41 6.74 -23.28
CA SER A 3 -1.58 5.85 -24.08
C SER A 3 -0.75 4.91 -23.20
N PRO A 4 -0.27 3.75 -23.70
CA PRO A 4 0.67 2.91 -22.94
C PRO A 4 1.92 3.66 -22.48
N THR A 5 2.39 4.63 -23.25
CA THR A 5 3.54 5.48 -22.92
C THR A 5 3.25 6.35 -21.68
N ASP A 6 2.02 6.87 -21.53
CA ASP A 6 1.63 7.66 -20.36
C ASP A 6 1.67 6.82 -19.07
N TYR A 7 1.31 5.54 -19.13
CA TYR A 7 1.40 4.65 -17.97
C TYR A 7 2.85 4.39 -17.56
N LEU A 8 3.75 4.14 -18.51
CA LEU A 8 5.15 3.91 -18.22
C LEU A 8 5.79 5.13 -17.56
N GLU A 9 5.57 6.32 -18.10
CA GLU A 9 6.06 7.57 -17.52
C GLU A 9 5.54 7.79 -16.10
N ARG A 10 4.24 7.57 -15.88
CA ARG A 10 3.63 7.68 -14.54
C ARG A 10 4.18 6.66 -13.54
N ILE A 11 4.49 5.44 -13.98
CA ILE A 11 5.11 4.40 -13.13
C ILE A 11 6.54 4.80 -12.76
N LEU A 12 7.32 5.27 -13.73
CA LEU A 12 8.72 5.66 -13.50
C LEU A 12 8.84 6.88 -12.58
N ASN A 13 7.86 7.79 -12.62
CA ASN A 13 7.84 8.99 -11.78
C ASN A 13 7.10 8.79 -10.45
N ALA A 14 6.53 7.60 -10.19
CA ALA A 14 5.80 7.34 -8.96
C ALA A 14 6.75 7.23 -7.76
N GLN A 15 6.49 7.99 -6.70
CA GLN A 15 7.33 8.10 -5.49
C GLN A 15 7.00 7.02 -4.45
N VAL A 16 6.61 5.81 -4.88
CA VAL A 16 6.16 4.75 -3.96
C VAL A 16 7.26 4.29 -2.99
N TYR A 17 8.52 4.43 -3.37
CA TYR A 17 9.67 4.05 -2.54
C TYR A 17 10.01 5.05 -1.43
N ASP A 18 9.27 6.14 -1.31
CA ASP A 18 9.31 6.98 -0.11
C ASP A 18 8.82 6.24 1.15
N VAL A 19 7.98 5.22 0.96
CA VAL A 19 7.38 4.41 2.03
C VAL A 19 7.54 2.91 1.82
N ALA A 20 7.66 2.44 0.59
CA ALA A 20 7.83 1.03 0.26
C ALA A 20 9.31 0.64 0.24
N VAL A 21 9.59 -0.59 0.62
CA VAL A 21 10.89 -1.21 0.38
C VAL A 21 10.84 -2.11 -0.84
N GLU A 22 11.98 -2.28 -1.51
CA GLU A 22 12.11 -3.27 -2.57
C GLU A 22 12.20 -4.66 -1.93
N THR A 23 11.08 -5.40 -2.01
CA THR A 23 10.97 -6.71 -1.38
C THR A 23 11.56 -7.80 -2.26
N PRO A 24 12.05 -8.92 -1.69
CA PRO A 24 12.57 -10.06 -2.45
C PRO A 24 11.52 -10.70 -3.36
N LEU A 25 12.03 -11.41 -4.35
CA LEU A 25 11.28 -12.31 -5.22
C LEU A 25 11.80 -13.74 -4.96
N ASP A 26 11.11 -14.48 -4.11
CA ASP A 26 11.56 -15.79 -3.63
C ASP A 26 10.97 -16.95 -4.44
N LEU A 27 11.81 -17.90 -4.86
CA LEU A 27 11.34 -19.13 -5.48
C LEU A 27 10.65 -20.03 -4.44
N ALA A 28 9.39 -20.35 -4.65
CA ALA A 28 8.63 -21.30 -3.83
C ALA A 28 8.97 -22.74 -4.25
N THR A 29 10.09 -23.27 -3.78
CA THR A 29 10.68 -24.55 -4.24
C THR A 29 9.70 -25.71 -4.15
N ASN A 30 9.09 -25.92 -2.97
CA ASN A 30 8.15 -27.03 -2.76
C ASN A 30 6.88 -26.90 -3.60
N LEU A 31 6.33 -25.69 -3.71
CA LEU A 31 5.15 -25.45 -4.52
C LEU A 31 5.46 -25.59 -6.01
N SER A 32 6.63 -25.12 -6.45
CA SER A 32 7.11 -25.26 -7.81
C SER A 32 7.25 -26.73 -8.22
N ALA A 33 7.82 -27.56 -7.35
CA ALA A 33 7.93 -29.02 -7.60
C ALA A 33 6.55 -29.68 -7.70
N ARG A 34 5.63 -29.39 -6.78
CA ARG A 34 4.26 -29.95 -6.79
C ARG A 34 3.45 -29.56 -8.01
N MET A 35 3.66 -28.34 -8.52
CA MET A 35 2.90 -27.79 -9.65
C MET A 35 3.61 -27.98 -10.99
N HIS A 36 4.78 -28.62 -11.01
CA HIS A 36 5.62 -28.77 -12.21
C HIS A 36 5.84 -27.44 -12.94
N ASN A 37 6.08 -26.35 -12.18
CA ASN A 37 6.24 -25.01 -12.72
C ASN A 37 7.25 -24.21 -11.86
N ARG A 38 7.62 -23.01 -12.29
CA ARG A 38 8.44 -22.08 -11.51
C ARG A 38 7.54 -21.02 -10.90
N ILE A 39 7.30 -21.13 -9.59
CA ILE A 39 6.42 -20.23 -8.84
C ILE A 39 7.27 -19.35 -7.94
N TYR A 40 7.09 -18.04 -8.03
CA TYR A 40 7.79 -17.06 -7.22
C TYR A 40 6.81 -16.27 -6.37
N PHE A 41 7.23 -15.93 -5.14
CA PHE A 41 6.55 -15.00 -4.27
C PHE A 41 7.23 -13.65 -4.26
N LYS A 42 6.51 -12.61 -4.65
CA LYS A 42 6.91 -11.23 -4.36
C LYS A 42 6.56 -10.94 -2.91
N ARG A 43 7.57 -10.82 -2.06
CA ARG A 43 7.43 -10.85 -0.59
C ARG A 43 6.93 -9.51 -0.03
N GLU A 44 5.73 -9.08 -0.46
CA GLU A 44 5.09 -7.85 0.03
C GLU A 44 4.59 -7.95 1.48
N ASP A 45 4.57 -9.15 2.05
CA ASP A 45 4.45 -9.40 3.49
C ASP A 45 5.61 -8.80 4.31
N MET A 46 6.75 -8.53 3.68
CA MET A 46 7.93 -7.90 4.29
C MET A 46 7.90 -6.35 4.26
N GLN A 47 6.85 -5.76 3.75
CA GLN A 47 6.64 -4.31 3.89
C GLN A 47 6.35 -3.94 5.35
N SER A 48 6.59 -2.67 5.73
CA SER A 48 6.36 -2.17 7.10
C SER A 48 4.93 -2.34 7.61
N VAL A 49 3.95 -2.41 6.70
CA VAL A 49 2.53 -2.68 6.99
C VAL A 49 2.10 -4.08 6.53
N PHE A 50 3.05 -4.98 6.33
CA PHE A 50 2.86 -6.39 5.99
C PHE A 50 2.00 -6.65 4.74
N SER A 51 1.95 -5.70 3.81
CA SER A 51 1.19 -5.86 2.56
C SER A 51 1.60 -4.82 1.50
N PHE A 52 1.27 -5.11 0.23
CA PHE A 52 1.49 -4.21 -0.90
C PHE A 52 0.56 -2.97 -0.90
N LYS A 53 -0.44 -2.91 -0.03
CA LYS A 53 -1.48 -1.86 -0.05
C LYS A 53 -0.92 -0.45 0.18
N LEU A 54 0.22 -0.32 0.87
CA LEU A 54 0.88 0.96 1.05
C LEU A 54 1.27 1.62 -0.29
N ARG A 55 1.64 0.83 -1.31
CA ARG A 55 2.05 1.34 -2.63
C ARG A 55 0.93 2.16 -3.29
N GLY A 56 -0.26 1.58 -3.39
CA GLY A 56 -1.40 2.26 -3.98
C GLY A 56 -1.93 3.41 -3.13
N ALA A 57 -1.97 3.25 -1.81
CA ALA A 57 -2.38 4.29 -0.89
C ALA A 57 -1.46 5.51 -0.99
N TYR A 58 -0.15 5.30 -0.88
CA TYR A 58 0.82 6.37 -0.95
C TYR A 58 0.83 7.05 -2.33
N ASN A 59 0.88 6.27 -3.41
CA ASN A 59 0.86 6.84 -4.77
C ASN A 59 -0.37 7.71 -5.02
N LYS A 60 -1.55 7.31 -4.53
CA LYS A 60 -2.75 8.13 -4.61
C LYS A 60 -2.61 9.41 -3.79
N MET A 61 -2.15 9.31 -2.56
CA MET A 61 -2.10 10.44 -1.63
C MET A 61 -0.99 11.43 -1.95
N ALA A 62 0.18 10.97 -2.41
CA ALA A 62 1.30 11.82 -2.83
C ALA A 62 0.97 12.67 -4.07
N ASN A 63 -0.02 12.26 -4.86
CA ASN A 63 -0.51 13.02 -6.02
C ASN A 63 -1.72 13.93 -5.69
N LEU A 64 -2.07 14.11 -4.42
CA LEU A 64 -3.08 15.10 -4.01
C LEU A 64 -2.48 16.49 -3.94
N THR A 65 -3.31 17.52 -4.21
CA THR A 65 -2.85 18.89 -4.06
C THR A 65 -2.64 19.26 -2.58
N PRO A 66 -1.83 20.28 -2.27
CA PRO A 66 -1.66 20.76 -0.89
C PRO A 66 -2.99 21.06 -0.18
N GLU A 67 -3.97 21.65 -0.92
CA GLU A 67 -5.30 21.97 -0.40
C GLU A 67 -6.10 20.69 -0.08
N GLN A 68 -5.94 19.64 -0.90
CA GLN A 68 -6.57 18.35 -0.65
C GLN A 68 -5.95 17.66 0.56
N LEU A 69 -4.62 17.65 0.68
CA LEU A 69 -3.91 17.11 1.84
C LEU A 69 -4.28 17.85 3.13
N LYS A 70 -4.40 19.18 3.09
CA LYS A 70 -4.81 19.99 4.24
C LYS A 70 -6.21 19.63 4.74
N ARG A 71 -7.15 19.27 3.85
CA ARG A 71 -8.48 18.78 4.24
C ARG A 71 -8.42 17.39 4.88
N GLY A 72 -7.39 16.63 4.60
CA GLY A 72 -7.21 15.24 5.02
C GLY A 72 -7.88 14.25 4.07
N VAL A 73 -7.76 12.99 4.41
CA VAL A 73 -8.31 11.86 3.63
C VAL A 73 -9.25 11.02 4.49
N ILE A 74 -10.15 10.32 3.84
CA ILE A 74 -11.05 9.35 4.48
C ILE A 74 -11.00 8.03 3.73
N CYS A 75 -10.99 6.92 4.44
CA CYS A 75 -11.21 5.59 3.88
C CYS A 75 -12.06 4.71 4.79
N ALA A 76 -12.73 3.72 4.21
CA ALA A 76 -13.44 2.68 4.94
C ALA A 76 -12.70 1.35 4.76
N SER A 77 -12.03 0.88 5.81
CA SER A 77 -11.29 -0.38 5.80
C SER A 77 -10.87 -0.78 7.20
N ALA A 78 -10.97 -2.08 7.52
CA ALA A 78 -10.46 -2.67 8.77
C ALA A 78 -9.22 -3.56 8.54
N GLY A 79 -8.54 -3.41 7.41
CA GLY A 79 -7.42 -4.30 7.04
C GLY A 79 -6.23 -3.55 6.45
N ASN A 80 -5.54 -4.20 5.55
CA ASN A 80 -4.27 -3.73 4.98
C ASN A 80 -4.37 -2.37 4.28
N HIS A 81 -5.54 -2.03 3.69
CA HIS A 81 -5.71 -0.71 3.09
C HIS A 81 -5.74 0.39 4.15
N ALA A 82 -6.38 0.16 5.30
CA ALA A 82 -6.38 1.10 6.42
C ALA A 82 -4.95 1.40 6.90
N GLN A 83 -4.12 0.37 7.07
CA GLN A 83 -2.71 0.51 7.45
C GLN A 83 -1.91 1.28 6.40
N GLY A 84 -2.13 0.99 5.11
CA GLY A 84 -1.48 1.72 4.02
C GLY A 84 -1.85 3.21 3.99
N VAL A 85 -3.12 3.56 4.26
CA VAL A 85 -3.58 4.95 4.35
C VAL A 85 -3.00 5.64 5.58
N ALA A 86 -3.02 4.98 6.75
CA ALA A 86 -2.45 5.54 7.99
C ALA A 86 -0.96 5.86 7.84
N LEU A 87 -0.16 4.91 7.33
CA LEU A 87 1.27 5.11 7.05
C LEU A 87 1.48 6.28 6.08
N SER A 88 0.70 6.32 5.00
CA SER A 88 0.82 7.38 3.99
C SER A 88 0.47 8.75 4.56
N ALA A 89 -0.56 8.83 5.39
CA ALA A 89 -0.97 10.06 6.07
C ALA A 89 0.11 10.56 7.02
N CYS A 90 0.71 9.67 7.81
CA CYS A 90 1.84 9.97 8.68
C CYS A 90 3.02 10.52 7.88
N ARG A 91 3.39 9.87 6.79
CA ARG A 91 4.52 10.29 5.93
C ARG A 91 4.29 11.65 5.27
N LEU A 92 3.05 11.93 4.84
CA LEU A 92 2.68 13.18 4.16
C LEU A 92 2.25 14.30 5.11
N GLY A 93 2.21 14.03 6.42
CA GLY A 93 1.79 15.02 7.42
C GLY A 93 0.34 15.46 7.27
N CYS A 94 -0.56 14.59 6.82
CA CYS A 94 -1.97 14.90 6.66
C CYS A 94 -2.85 14.07 7.60
N ARG A 95 -4.07 14.57 7.89
CA ARG A 95 -5.04 13.86 8.72
C ARG A 95 -5.70 12.75 7.91
N ALA A 96 -5.82 11.55 8.49
CA ALA A 96 -6.62 10.46 7.94
C ALA A 96 -7.76 10.07 8.89
N LEU A 97 -8.96 9.92 8.34
CA LEU A 97 -10.12 9.35 9.03
C LEU A 97 -10.34 7.94 8.48
N ILE A 98 -10.20 6.94 9.35
CA ILE A 98 -10.37 5.53 8.97
C ILE A 98 -11.65 5.00 9.61
N VAL A 99 -12.62 4.67 8.77
CA VAL A 99 -13.92 4.11 9.18
C VAL A 99 -13.79 2.59 9.22
N MET A 100 -14.11 2.00 10.37
CA MET A 100 -14.07 0.56 10.59
C MET A 100 -15.40 0.06 11.17
N PRO A 101 -15.77 -1.21 10.92
CA PRO A 101 -16.88 -1.84 11.65
C PRO A 101 -16.64 -1.83 13.16
N THR A 102 -17.69 -1.72 13.95
CA THR A 102 -17.60 -1.74 15.43
C THR A 102 -17.07 -3.08 15.96
N THR A 103 -17.17 -4.14 15.16
CA THR A 103 -16.64 -5.48 15.48
C THR A 103 -15.16 -5.66 15.15
N THR A 104 -14.46 -4.60 14.70
CA THR A 104 -13.04 -4.69 14.34
C THR A 104 -12.20 -5.04 15.56
N PRO A 105 -11.35 -6.09 15.51
CA PRO A 105 -10.46 -6.44 16.61
C PRO A 105 -9.51 -5.30 16.99
N GLN A 106 -9.25 -5.14 18.29
CA GLN A 106 -8.42 -4.05 18.82
C GLN A 106 -7.04 -3.98 18.18
N VAL A 107 -6.39 -5.11 17.94
CA VAL A 107 -5.08 -5.18 17.27
C VAL A 107 -5.05 -4.50 15.91
N LYS A 108 -6.15 -4.51 15.17
CA LYS A 108 -6.26 -3.81 13.87
C LYS A 108 -6.51 -2.32 14.02
N ILE A 109 -7.20 -1.93 15.08
CA ILE A 109 -7.41 -0.52 15.42
C ILE A 109 -6.08 0.11 15.84
N ASP A 110 -5.30 -0.59 16.66
CA ASP A 110 -4.01 -0.10 17.15
C ASP A 110 -2.96 -0.01 16.03
N ALA A 111 -3.05 -0.87 15.01
CA ALA A 111 -2.16 -0.84 13.85
C ALA A 111 -2.34 0.38 12.93
N VAL A 112 -3.33 1.24 13.15
CA VAL A 112 -3.59 2.45 12.35
C VAL A 112 -3.55 3.74 13.17
N LYS A 113 -3.32 3.65 14.48
CA LYS A 113 -3.11 4.79 15.39
C LYS A 113 -1.66 5.20 15.44
#